data_bea32ac45284c916c0913fd690265177
#
_entry.id   bea32ac45284c916c0913fd690265177
#
_cell.length_a   1.000
_cell.length_b   1.000
_cell.length_c   1.000
_cell.angle_alpha   90.00
_cell.angle_beta   90.00
_cell.angle_gamma   90.00
#
_symmetry.space_group_name_H-M   'P 1'
#
loop_
_entity.id
_entity.type
_entity.pdbx_description
1 polymer ?
#
loop_
_entity_poly.entity_id
_entity_poly.type
_entity_poly.pdbx_seq_one_letter_code
_entity_poly.pdbx_strand_id
1 'polypeptide(L)'
;MILSECKSENAGHIHQVLVKDTRTENNSDMDAAYRKADFKKMLLNKSGINVNIVPDKHDAVVEHVHYIPDEDNLVSIIIPSKDNPDILKCCLQSICRFTKYINYEIVVVDNGSNDSNIKKYQELVDTFEGQASYVYEKADFNFSHMCNIGAAKAKGNLLLFLNDDIEIIGQDYEDTDWLSVLVGQAKQESTGAVGAKLLYPDSSYIQHVGVINYESSCFAHLYAKAVDDENIKAHRNYADYDCLCVTGACFMIEKAKFDKAGGFDEAFEVTHNDVDICLTLYEKGYYNVLRNDVVLYHHESFSRGDDEVDEEKNRRNMYARDMVYEKHPKLEKYDPFYSPLLTQTENNYRFGDEIYSVIYRKPQKADRLRPAAGYMEVSPTVKVTETGYHDDMQLR
;
A
#
# COMPACT_ATOMS: atom_id res chain seq x y z
N MET A 1 4.76 23.36 10.51
CA MET A 1 4.16 24.70 10.55
C MET A 1 4.39 25.49 9.24
N ILE A 2 5.57 25.48 8.63
CA ILE A 2 5.80 26.20 7.35
C ILE A 2 5.02 25.57 6.19
N LEU A 3 4.92 24.26 6.10
CA LEU A 3 4.21 23.55 5.02
C LEU A 3 2.68 23.64 5.10
N SER A 4 2.12 23.91 6.30
CA SER A 4 0.66 24.06 6.45
C SER A 4 0.11 25.36 5.84
N GLU A 5 0.98 26.31 5.52
CA GLU A 5 0.64 27.59 4.88
C GLU A 5 1.06 27.64 3.41
N CYS A 6 1.78 26.61 2.91
CA CYS A 6 2.17 26.52 1.51
C CYS A 6 1.11 25.76 0.70
N LYS A 7 0.74 26.33 -0.46
CA LYS A 7 -0.02 25.58 -1.44
C LYS A 7 0.86 24.49 -2.05
N SER A 8 0.28 23.35 -2.39
CA SER A 8 1.01 22.21 -2.98
C SER A 8 1.81 22.58 -4.24
N GLU A 9 1.32 23.54 -5.01
CA GLU A 9 2.00 24.10 -6.20
C GLU A 9 3.32 24.83 -5.88
N ASN A 10 3.54 25.19 -4.60
CA ASN A 10 4.75 25.86 -4.11
C ASN A 10 5.70 24.91 -3.40
N ALA A 11 5.42 23.61 -3.36
CA ALA A 11 6.28 22.59 -2.81
C ALA A 11 6.99 21.83 -3.94
N GLY A 12 8.28 21.57 -3.79
CA GLY A 12 9.08 20.84 -4.76
C GLY A 12 9.94 19.78 -4.07
N HIS A 13 10.23 18.69 -4.77
CA HIS A 13 11.13 17.65 -4.31
C HIS A 13 12.52 17.84 -4.93
N ILE A 14 13.56 17.84 -4.10
CA ILE A 14 14.96 17.95 -4.53
C ILE A 14 15.61 16.57 -4.36
N HIS A 15 15.98 15.94 -5.48
CA HIS A 15 16.70 14.66 -5.49
C HIS A 15 18.20 14.85 -5.19
N GLN A 16 18.52 15.45 -4.05
CA GLN A 16 19.89 15.65 -3.59
C GLN A 16 19.96 15.57 -2.07
N VAL A 17 21.07 15.06 -1.54
CA VAL A 17 21.34 15.13 -0.10
C VAL A 17 21.81 16.55 0.21
N LEU A 18 20.95 17.35 0.83
CA LEU A 18 21.22 18.76 1.12
C LEU A 18 21.80 18.98 2.53
N VAL A 19 21.44 18.13 3.48
CA VAL A 19 21.82 18.26 4.89
C VAL A 19 22.13 16.89 5.48
N LYS A 20 23.22 16.79 6.24
CA LYS A 20 23.51 15.66 7.13
C LYS A 20 23.27 16.13 8.55
N ASP A 21 22.30 15.53 9.24
CA ASP A 21 22.12 15.71 10.68
C ASP A 21 22.97 14.69 11.43
N THR A 22 23.93 15.17 12.22
CA THR A 22 24.81 14.32 13.03
C THR A 22 24.34 14.17 14.46
N ARG A 23 23.17 14.75 14.81
CA ARG A 23 22.59 14.57 16.14
C ARG A 23 22.07 13.14 16.24
N THR A 24 22.53 12.42 17.25
CA THR A 24 21.90 11.17 17.68
C THR A 24 20.63 11.53 18.43
N GLU A 25 19.47 11.46 17.80
CA GLU A 25 18.22 11.46 18.54
C GLU A 25 18.15 10.14 19.31
N ASN A 26 17.80 10.25 20.61
CA ASN A 26 17.53 9.07 21.41
C ASN A 26 16.12 8.57 21.02
N ASN A 27 16.06 7.69 20.02
CA ASN A 27 14.80 7.18 19.42
C ASN A 27 13.94 6.36 20.42
N SER A 28 14.36 6.23 21.67
CA SER A 28 13.72 5.40 22.69
C SER A 28 12.82 6.15 23.67
N ASP A 29 12.66 7.48 23.54
CA ASP A 29 11.79 8.24 24.46
C ASP A 29 10.32 8.23 23.97
N MET A 30 9.63 7.13 24.26
CA MET A 30 8.20 6.98 23.95
C MET A 30 7.33 8.04 24.62
N ASP A 31 7.68 8.49 25.85
CA ASP A 31 6.91 9.55 26.52
C ASP A 31 7.00 10.88 25.75
N ALA A 32 8.16 11.20 25.20
CA ALA A 32 8.31 12.36 24.32
C ALA A 32 7.54 12.20 23.01
N ALA A 33 7.52 10.99 22.42
CA ALA A 33 6.74 10.69 21.22
C ALA A 33 5.23 10.89 21.46
N TYR A 34 4.68 10.37 22.55
CA TYR A 34 3.26 10.57 22.90
C TYR A 34 2.92 12.05 23.10
N ARG A 35 3.74 12.82 23.84
CA ARG A 35 3.52 14.27 24.02
C ARG A 35 3.52 15.03 22.69
N LYS A 36 4.40 14.64 21.76
CA LYS A 36 4.49 15.23 20.42
C LYS A 36 3.26 14.88 19.58
N ALA A 37 2.81 13.63 19.63
CA ALA A 37 1.61 13.16 18.97
C ALA A 37 0.35 13.90 19.47
N ASP A 38 0.18 14.04 20.78
CA ASP A 38 -0.92 14.78 21.39
C ASP A 38 -0.96 16.25 20.95
N PHE A 39 0.22 16.89 20.88
CA PHE A 39 0.31 18.26 20.40
C PHE A 39 -0.09 18.38 18.93
N LYS A 40 0.37 17.49 18.06
CA LYS A 40 -0.01 17.45 16.64
C LYS A 40 -1.49 17.18 16.45
N LYS A 41 -2.04 16.21 17.20
CA LYS A 41 -3.48 15.90 17.22
C LYS A 41 -4.30 17.15 17.57
N MET A 42 -3.90 17.86 18.62
CA MET A 42 -4.58 19.09 19.03
C MET A 42 -4.56 20.15 17.91
N LEU A 43 -3.44 20.30 17.19
CA LEU A 43 -3.33 21.27 16.09
C LEU A 43 -4.22 20.90 14.91
N LEU A 44 -4.23 19.63 14.51
CA LEU A 44 -5.03 19.15 13.37
C LEU A 44 -6.52 19.25 13.69
N ASN A 45 -6.95 18.84 14.89
CA ASN A 45 -8.35 18.94 15.31
C ASN A 45 -8.83 20.41 15.38
N LYS A 46 -7.97 21.35 15.79
CA LYS A 46 -8.29 22.79 15.70
C LYS A 46 -8.44 23.30 14.28
N SER A 47 -7.78 22.65 13.31
CA SER A 47 -7.92 22.96 11.90
C SER A 47 -9.11 22.24 11.24
N GLY A 48 -9.94 21.56 12.01
CA GLY A 48 -11.12 20.83 11.51
C GLY A 48 -10.81 19.44 10.95
N ILE A 49 -9.58 18.94 11.12
CA ILE A 49 -9.18 17.58 10.70
C ILE A 49 -9.31 16.67 11.90
N ASN A 50 -10.33 15.82 11.92
CA ASN A 50 -10.61 14.92 13.05
C ASN A 50 -9.69 13.69 12.97
N VAL A 51 -8.66 13.66 13.83
CA VAL A 51 -7.64 12.60 13.84
C VAL A 51 -7.29 12.15 15.26
N ASN A 52 -6.82 10.92 15.35
CA ASN A 52 -5.94 10.46 16.40
C ASN A 52 -4.51 10.31 15.85
N ILE A 53 -3.48 10.56 16.64
CA ILE A 53 -2.08 10.34 16.27
C ILE A 53 -1.47 9.39 17.29
N VAL A 54 -0.91 8.31 16.81
CA VAL A 54 -0.36 7.24 17.64
C VAL A 54 1.11 7.04 17.27
N PRO A 55 2.06 7.18 18.21
CA PRO A 55 3.44 6.78 17.97
C PRO A 55 3.53 5.29 17.66
N ASP A 56 4.39 4.91 16.73
CA ASP A 56 4.68 3.49 16.48
C ASP A 56 5.36 2.88 17.73
N LYS A 57 4.95 1.66 18.07
CA LYS A 57 5.47 1.01 19.29
C LYS A 57 6.88 0.46 19.15
N HIS A 58 7.33 0.23 17.93
CA HIS A 58 8.67 -0.26 17.63
C HIS A 58 9.64 0.88 17.35
N ASP A 59 9.10 2.05 16.92
CA ASP A 59 9.91 3.20 16.54
C ASP A 59 9.29 4.54 16.93
N ALA A 60 9.76 5.13 18.03
CA ALA A 60 9.26 6.40 18.56
C ALA A 60 9.39 7.61 17.60
N VAL A 61 10.13 7.47 16.50
CA VAL A 61 10.23 8.50 15.44
C VAL A 61 9.04 8.47 14.50
N VAL A 62 8.43 7.30 14.35
CA VAL A 62 7.27 7.07 13.48
C VAL A 62 5.98 7.39 14.22
N GLU A 63 5.06 8.06 13.55
CA GLU A 63 3.72 8.38 14.05
C GLU A 63 2.69 8.01 12.99
N HIS A 64 1.60 7.35 13.40
CA HIS A 64 0.46 7.00 12.57
C HIS A 64 -0.66 8.02 12.74
N VAL A 65 -1.18 8.51 11.63
CA VAL A 65 -2.34 9.42 11.63
C VAL A 65 -3.58 8.61 11.32
N HIS A 66 -4.45 8.45 12.32
CA HIS A 66 -5.73 7.78 12.18
C HIS A 66 -6.82 8.84 11.96
N TYR A 67 -7.28 8.99 10.74
CA TYR A 67 -8.46 9.80 10.45
C TYR A 67 -9.69 9.11 11.02
N ILE A 68 -10.48 9.84 11.82
CA ILE A 68 -11.69 9.29 12.43
C ILE A 68 -12.81 9.34 11.39
N PRO A 69 -13.31 8.18 10.92
CA PRO A 69 -14.36 8.15 9.91
C PRO A 69 -15.71 8.59 10.48
N ASP A 70 -16.55 9.16 9.62
CA ASP A 70 -17.94 9.38 9.95
C ASP A 70 -18.68 8.03 10.08
N GLU A 71 -19.70 7.96 10.94
CA GLU A 71 -20.45 6.73 11.25
C GLU A 71 -21.25 6.18 10.05
N ASP A 72 -21.57 7.01 9.05
CA ASP A 72 -22.39 6.64 7.89
C ASP A 72 -21.67 5.86 6.79
N ASN A 73 -20.39 5.55 6.96
CA ASN A 73 -19.61 4.85 5.94
C ASN A 73 -19.86 3.34 6.00
N LEU A 74 -20.59 2.80 5.03
CA LEU A 74 -20.78 1.35 4.85
C LEU A 74 -19.61 0.79 4.02
N VAL A 75 -18.91 -0.21 4.53
CA VAL A 75 -17.89 -0.96 3.83
C VAL A 75 -18.46 -2.26 3.26
N SER A 76 -18.33 -2.49 1.96
CA SER A 76 -18.58 -3.80 1.36
C SER A 76 -17.25 -4.53 1.22
N ILE A 77 -17.05 -5.58 2.02
CA ILE A 77 -15.90 -6.48 1.95
C ILE A 77 -16.20 -7.53 0.88
N ILE A 78 -15.50 -7.44 -0.25
CA ILE A 78 -15.69 -8.28 -1.43
C ILE A 78 -14.61 -9.35 -1.44
N ILE A 79 -15.02 -10.61 -1.38
CA ILE A 79 -14.12 -11.76 -1.27
C ILE A 79 -14.36 -12.72 -2.45
N PRO A 80 -13.54 -12.64 -3.51
CA PRO A 80 -13.52 -13.65 -4.55
C PRO A 80 -13.00 -14.98 -3.99
N SER A 81 -13.66 -16.11 -4.28
CA SER A 81 -13.23 -17.42 -3.83
C SER A 81 -13.63 -18.50 -4.84
N LYS A 82 -12.94 -19.64 -4.80
CA LYS A 82 -13.28 -20.82 -5.60
C LYS A 82 -12.77 -22.10 -4.94
N ASP A 83 -13.68 -23.02 -4.70
CA ASP A 83 -13.38 -24.39 -4.19
C ASP A 83 -12.54 -24.46 -2.90
N ASN A 84 -12.49 -23.37 -2.11
CA ASN A 84 -11.71 -23.24 -0.87
C ASN A 84 -12.57 -22.84 0.36
N PRO A 85 -13.68 -23.55 0.67
CA PRO A 85 -14.60 -23.13 1.74
C PRO A 85 -13.97 -23.12 3.13
N ASP A 86 -12.95 -23.96 3.39
CA ASP A 86 -12.27 -24.01 4.68
C ASP A 86 -11.32 -22.79 4.86
N ILE A 87 -10.67 -22.35 3.80
CA ILE A 87 -9.83 -21.15 3.80
C ILE A 87 -10.71 -19.91 3.99
N LEU A 88 -11.77 -19.78 3.19
CA LEU A 88 -12.75 -18.69 3.34
C LEU A 88 -13.32 -18.64 4.76
N LYS A 89 -13.61 -19.81 5.37
CA LYS A 89 -14.09 -19.87 6.75
C LYS A 89 -13.10 -19.23 7.72
N CYS A 90 -11.82 -19.52 7.61
CA CYS A 90 -10.78 -18.91 8.45
C CYS A 90 -10.75 -17.38 8.27
N CYS A 91 -10.78 -16.90 7.02
CA CYS A 91 -10.85 -15.48 6.71
C CYS A 91 -12.07 -14.82 7.38
N LEU A 92 -13.27 -15.34 7.16
CA LEU A 92 -14.50 -14.78 7.71
C LEU A 92 -14.52 -14.82 9.25
N GLN A 93 -14.03 -15.89 9.87
CA GLN A 93 -13.91 -15.97 11.33
C GLN A 93 -12.93 -14.94 11.89
N SER A 94 -11.82 -14.69 11.21
CA SER A 94 -10.86 -13.68 11.61
C SER A 94 -11.44 -12.26 11.51
N ILE A 95 -12.19 -11.98 10.44
CA ILE A 95 -12.93 -10.70 10.29
C ILE A 95 -13.86 -10.52 11.49
N CYS A 96 -14.73 -11.48 11.78
CA CYS A 96 -15.65 -11.38 12.92
C CYS A 96 -14.97 -11.19 14.26
N ARG A 97 -13.83 -11.84 14.45
CA ARG A 97 -13.12 -11.83 15.72
C ARG A 97 -12.42 -10.50 16.00
N PHE A 98 -11.84 -9.89 14.97
CA PHE A 98 -10.91 -8.77 15.14
C PHE A 98 -11.43 -7.44 14.57
N THR A 99 -12.65 -7.39 14.01
CA THR A 99 -13.24 -6.15 13.51
C THR A 99 -14.19 -5.56 14.55
N LYS A 100 -13.89 -4.33 14.98
CA LYS A 100 -14.75 -3.53 15.87
C LYS A 100 -15.64 -2.57 15.09
N TYR A 101 -15.28 -2.25 13.85
CA TYR A 101 -16.09 -1.41 12.95
C TYR A 101 -17.41 -2.13 12.63
N ILE A 102 -18.53 -1.49 12.90
CA ILE A 102 -19.84 -2.16 12.88
C ILE A 102 -20.58 -2.04 11.54
N ASN A 103 -20.25 -1.04 10.73
CA ASN A 103 -21.00 -0.73 9.51
C ASN A 103 -20.33 -1.36 8.27
N TYR A 104 -20.36 -2.69 8.18
CA TYR A 104 -19.86 -3.42 7.02
C TYR A 104 -20.80 -4.56 6.60
N GLU A 105 -20.73 -4.92 5.34
CA GLU A 105 -21.32 -6.14 4.78
C GLU A 105 -20.21 -6.96 4.10
N ILE A 106 -20.45 -8.26 3.90
CA ILE A 106 -19.56 -9.17 3.19
C ILE A 106 -20.24 -9.64 1.90
N VAL A 107 -19.52 -9.62 0.80
CA VAL A 107 -19.96 -10.13 -0.50
C VAL A 107 -18.99 -11.21 -0.95
N VAL A 108 -19.35 -12.48 -0.76
CA VAL A 108 -18.58 -13.62 -1.26
C VAL A 108 -18.94 -13.86 -2.72
N VAL A 109 -17.94 -13.83 -3.61
CA VAL A 109 -18.12 -14.05 -5.04
C VAL A 109 -17.45 -15.35 -5.43
N ASP A 110 -18.26 -16.39 -5.72
CA ASP A 110 -17.79 -17.73 -6.05
C ASP A 110 -17.62 -17.90 -7.55
N ASN A 111 -16.40 -18.18 -8.00
CA ASN A 111 -16.05 -18.38 -9.41
C ASN A 111 -16.31 -19.82 -9.88
N GLY A 112 -17.52 -20.30 -9.67
CA GLY A 112 -17.96 -21.57 -10.24
C GLY A 112 -17.41 -22.78 -9.52
N SER A 113 -17.49 -22.82 -8.18
CA SER A 113 -17.18 -23.98 -7.36
C SER A 113 -18.07 -25.19 -7.71
N ASN A 114 -17.64 -26.37 -7.30
CA ASN A 114 -18.43 -27.58 -7.43
C ASN A 114 -19.64 -27.60 -6.47
N ASP A 115 -20.65 -28.40 -6.76
CA ASP A 115 -21.93 -28.43 -6.03
C ASP A 115 -21.77 -28.68 -4.51
N SER A 116 -20.76 -29.45 -4.10
CA SER A 116 -20.47 -29.69 -2.69
C SER A 116 -19.96 -28.44 -1.99
N ASN A 117 -19.08 -27.69 -2.65
CA ASN A 117 -18.51 -26.47 -2.10
C ASN A 117 -19.49 -25.31 -2.15
N ILE A 118 -20.33 -25.20 -3.18
CA ILE A 118 -21.44 -24.23 -3.23
C ILE A 118 -22.30 -24.32 -1.96
N LYS A 119 -22.70 -25.53 -1.55
CA LYS A 119 -23.48 -25.73 -0.33
C LYS A 119 -22.73 -25.25 0.92
N LYS A 120 -21.45 -25.60 1.03
CA LYS A 120 -20.62 -25.14 2.16
C LYS A 120 -20.49 -23.62 2.21
N TYR A 121 -20.32 -22.95 1.05
CA TYR A 121 -20.29 -21.51 0.98
C TYR A 121 -21.61 -20.87 1.42
N GLN A 122 -22.74 -21.41 0.96
CA GLN A 122 -24.06 -20.94 1.36
C GLN A 122 -24.30 -21.13 2.87
N GLU A 123 -24.01 -22.31 3.40
CA GLU A 123 -24.09 -22.59 4.84
C GLU A 123 -23.18 -21.65 5.65
N LEU A 124 -21.99 -21.34 5.16
CA LEU A 124 -21.05 -20.43 5.82
C LEU A 124 -21.59 -19.00 5.81
N VAL A 125 -22.05 -18.49 4.67
CA VAL A 125 -22.63 -17.14 4.54
C VAL A 125 -23.88 -16.97 5.41
N ASP A 126 -24.72 -18.00 5.49
CA ASP A 126 -25.95 -17.98 6.31
C ASP A 126 -25.66 -17.79 7.81
N THR A 127 -24.44 -18.16 8.28
CA THR A 127 -24.06 -17.93 9.70
C THR A 127 -23.93 -16.45 10.06
N PHE A 128 -23.87 -15.54 9.08
CA PHE A 128 -23.71 -14.09 9.27
C PHE A 128 -25.06 -13.30 9.28
N GLU A 129 -26.19 -14.00 9.42
CA GLU A 129 -27.55 -13.42 9.66
C GLU A 129 -27.88 -12.18 8.81
N GLY A 130 -27.57 -12.22 7.50
CA GLY A 130 -27.88 -11.14 6.56
C GLY A 130 -26.77 -10.06 6.43
N GLN A 131 -25.70 -10.15 7.20
CA GLN A 131 -24.51 -9.31 7.04
C GLN A 131 -23.63 -9.78 5.89
N ALA A 132 -23.75 -11.04 5.46
CA ALA A 132 -23.05 -11.59 4.32
C ALA A 132 -24.01 -11.98 3.19
N SER A 133 -23.53 -11.92 1.96
CA SER A 133 -24.24 -12.33 0.75
C SER A 133 -23.34 -13.22 -0.11
N TYR A 134 -23.95 -14.12 -0.85
CA TYR A 134 -23.27 -15.07 -1.74
C TYR A 134 -23.69 -14.82 -3.19
N VAL A 135 -22.71 -14.68 -4.06
CA VAL A 135 -22.89 -14.50 -5.50
C VAL A 135 -22.14 -15.62 -6.22
N TYR A 136 -22.87 -16.41 -7.01
CA TYR A 136 -22.31 -17.47 -7.82
C TYR A 136 -22.15 -17.03 -9.26
N GLU A 137 -20.92 -17.12 -9.80
CA GLU A 137 -20.59 -16.80 -11.18
C GLU A 137 -19.76 -17.91 -11.79
N LYS A 138 -20.35 -18.66 -12.72
CA LYS A 138 -19.64 -19.73 -13.43
C LYS A 138 -18.98 -19.18 -14.69
N ALA A 139 -17.72 -18.80 -14.58
CA ALA A 139 -16.91 -18.28 -15.66
C ALA A 139 -15.48 -18.86 -15.61
N ASP A 140 -14.71 -18.68 -16.66
CA ASP A 140 -13.27 -18.88 -16.60
C ASP A 140 -12.68 -17.95 -15.54
N PHE A 141 -11.59 -18.40 -14.92
CA PHE A 141 -11.01 -17.62 -13.82
C PHE A 141 -10.53 -16.26 -14.30
N ASN A 142 -11.12 -15.22 -13.74
CA ASN A 142 -10.71 -13.82 -13.94
C ASN A 142 -10.95 -13.04 -12.66
N PHE A 143 -9.86 -12.73 -11.93
CA PHE A 143 -9.95 -12.04 -10.65
C PHE A 143 -10.59 -10.65 -10.79
N SER A 144 -10.23 -9.90 -11.83
CA SER A 144 -10.80 -8.57 -12.11
C SER A 144 -12.31 -8.62 -12.31
N HIS A 145 -12.78 -9.60 -13.10
CA HIS A 145 -14.21 -9.83 -13.32
C HIS A 145 -14.96 -10.15 -12.02
N MET A 146 -14.40 -11.03 -11.20
CA MET A 146 -14.99 -11.39 -9.91
C MET A 146 -15.10 -10.20 -8.96
N CYS A 147 -14.04 -9.39 -8.90
CA CYS A 147 -14.04 -8.15 -8.12
C CYS A 147 -15.09 -7.14 -8.63
N ASN A 148 -15.22 -6.97 -9.96
CA ASN A 148 -16.22 -6.09 -10.56
C ASN A 148 -17.66 -6.56 -10.28
N ILE A 149 -17.93 -7.86 -10.33
CA ILE A 149 -19.23 -8.44 -9.94
C ILE A 149 -19.53 -8.13 -8.47
N GLY A 150 -18.55 -8.34 -7.58
CA GLY A 150 -18.69 -8.01 -6.18
C GLY A 150 -18.98 -6.52 -5.95
N ALA A 151 -18.25 -5.64 -6.62
CA ALA A 151 -18.45 -4.18 -6.57
C ALA A 151 -19.84 -3.75 -7.09
N ALA A 152 -20.36 -4.43 -8.11
CA ALA A 152 -21.71 -4.18 -8.62
C ALA A 152 -22.82 -4.64 -7.65
N LYS A 153 -22.55 -5.62 -6.79
CA LYS A 153 -23.48 -6.10 -5.74
C LYS A 153 -23.36 -5.32 -4.44
N ALA A 154 -22.23 -4.66 -4.24
CA ALA A 154 -21.90 -3.91 -3.04
C ALA A 154 -22.86 -2.73 -2.81
N LYS A 155 -23.33 -2.60 -1.56
CA LYS A 155 -24.21 -1.50 -1.10
C LYS A 155 -23.38 -0.38 -0.47
N GLY A 156 -22.13 -0.66 -0.08
CA GLY A 156 -21.24 0.27 0.59
C GLY A 156 -20.78 1.41 -0.31
N ASN A 157 -20.50 2.54 0.32
CA ASN A 157 -19.79 3.66 -0.32
C ASN A 157 -18.25 3.47 -0.30
N LEU A 158 -17.78 2.45 0.41
CA LEU A 158 -16.41 1.96 0.42
C LEU A 158 -16.37 0.50 0.00
N LEU A 159 -15.43 0.14 -0.84
CA LEU A 159 -15.16 -1.21 -1.28
C LEU A 159 -13.83 -1.67 -0.69
N LEU A 160 -13.84 -2.83 -0.04
CA LEU A 160 -12.63 -3.53 0.38
C LEU A 160 -12.56 -4.86 -0.38
N PHE A 161 -11.66 -4.94 -1.36
CA PHE A 161 -11.31 -6.21 -1.99
C PHE A 161 -10.35 -6.95 -1.09
N LEU A 162 -10.68 -8.18 -0.74
CA LEU A 162 -9.93 -9.00 0.20
C LEU A 162 -9.82 -10.43 -0.36
N ASN A 163 -8.61 -10.98 -0.41
CA ASN A 163 -8.45 -12.38 -0.78
C ASN A 163 -9.06 -13.31 0.28
N ASP A 164 -9.55 -14.49 -0.15
CA ASP A 164 -10.15 -15.49 0.74
C ASP A 164 -9.14 -16.17 1.69
N ASP A 165 -7.85 -15.99 1.43
CA ASP A 165 -6.72 -16.48 2.23
C ASP A 165 -6.03 -15.41 3.09
N ILE A 166 -6.70 -14.27 3.31
CA ILE A 166 -6.29 -13.27 4.30
C ILE A 166 -6.79 -13.67 5.69
N GLU A 167 -5.93 -13.51 6.68
CA GLU A 167 -6.25 -13.65 8.09
C GLU A 167 -6.04 -12.31 8.81
N ILE A 168 -7.13 -11.80 9.39
CA ILE A 168 -7.07 -10.63 10.26
C ILE A 168 -6.48 -11.08 11.60
N ILE A 169 -5.44 -10.38 12.06
CA ILE A 169 -4.79 -10.65 13.36
C ILE A 169 -5.04 -9.51 14.34
N GLY A 170 -4.77 -9.75 15.62
CA GLY A 170 -4.83 -8.68 16.62
C GLY A 170 -3.85 -7.57 16.27
N GLN A 171 -4.36 -6.34 16.21
CA GLN A 171 -3.53 -5.19 15.92
C GLN A 171 -2.67 -4.82 17.14
N ASP A 172 -1.52 -4.22 16.88
CA ASP A 172 -0.56 -3.87 17.90
C ASP A 172 -1.03 -2.74 18.83
N TYR A 173 -2.07 -2.01 18.47
CA TYR A 173 -2.62 -0.89 19.20
C TYR A 173 -3.99 -1.26 19.77
N GLU A 174 -4.14 -1.31 21.10
CA GLU A 174 -5.34 -1.84 21.79
C GLU A 174 -6.65 -1.16 21.36
N ASP A 175 -6.60 0.14 21.07
CA ASP A 175 -7.77 0.94 20.71
C ASP A 175 -7.94 1.10 19.19
N THR A 176 -7.08 0.47 18.38
CA THR A 176 -7.11 0.61 16.93
C THR A 176 -7.89 -0.53 16.29
N ASP A 177 -8.89 -0.18 15.52
CA ASP A 177 -9.58 -1.11 14.64
C ASP A 177 -9.01 -1.01 13.23
N TRP A 178 -8.49 -2.09 12.71
CA TRP A 178 -7.86 -2.16 11.40
C TRP A 178 -8.74 -1.61 10.27
N LEU A 179 -10.04 -1.93 10.30
CA LEU A 179 -10.99 -1.49 9.28
C LEU A 179 -11.27 0.01 9.38
N SER A 180 -11.41 0.53 10.61
CA SER A 180 -11.57 1.99 10.85
C SER A 180 -10.39 2.79 10.33
N VAL A 181 -9.17 2.30 10.49
CA VAL A 181 -7.94 2.95 9.96
C VAL A 181 -7.99 3.03 8.44
N LEU A 182 -8.31 1.92 7.78
CA LEU A 182 -8.41 1.89 6.31
C LEU A 182 -9.54 2.80 5.82
N VAL A 183 -10.71 2.80 6.48
CA VAL A 183 -11.85 3.67 6.15
C VAL A 183 -11.48 5.13 6.28
N GLY A 184 -10.90 5.53 7.41
CA GLY A 184 -10.49 6.92 7.64
C GLY A 184 -9.50 7.44 6.60
N GLN A 185 -8.55 6.59 6.18
CA GLN A 185 -7.60 6.93 5.12
C GLN A 185 -8.27 7.02 3.76
N ALA A 186 -9.11 6.04 3.38
CA ALA A 186 -9.76 5.98 2.08
C ALA A 186 -10.71 7.17 1.83
N LYS A 187 -11.26 7.74 2.91
CA LYS A 187 -12.13 8.91 2.85
C LYS A 187 -11.42 10.23 2.61
N GLN A 188 -10.08 10.26 2.66
CA GLN A 188 -9.35 11.48 2.32
C GLN A 188 -9.49 11.79 0.82
N GLU A 189 -9.70 13.06 0.48
CA GLU A 189 -9.99 13.50 -0.89
C GLU A 189 -8.88 13.07 -1.87
N SER A 190 -7.62 13.22 -1.47
CA SER A 190 -6.45 12.87 -2.29
C SER A 190 -6.14 11.37 -2.33
N THR A 191 -6.72 10.54 -1.46
CA THR A 191 -6.42 9.11 -1.40
C THR A 191 -7.12 8.36 -2.53
N GLY A 192 -6.36 7.55 -3.26
CA GLY A 192 -6.85 6.55 -4.22
C GLY A 192 -7.20 5.25 -3.51
N ALA A 193 -6.33 4.27 -3.65
CA ALA A 193 -6.42 2.99 -2.95
C ALA A 193 -5.65 3.02 -1.63
N VAL A 194 -6.10 2.21 -0.67
CA VAL A 194 -5.42 1.99 0.61
C VAL A 194 -5.14 0.50 0.78
N GLY A 195 -3.88 0.16 1.01
CA GLY A 195 -3.43 -1.19 1.32
C GLY A 195 -2.96 -1.33 2.76
N ALA A 196 -2.81 -2.57 3.21
CA ALA A 196 -2.27 -2.96 4.50
C ALA A 196 -0.91 -3.63 4.36
N LYS A 197 -0.11 -3.65 5.41
CA LYS A 197 1.06 -4.52 5.50
C LYS A 197 0.62 -5.97 5.53
N LEU A 198 1.21 -6.79 4.66
CA LEU A 198 0.99 -8.24 4.67
C LEU A 198 2.28 -8.96 5.07
N LEU A 199 2.13 -9.88 6.01
CA LEU A 199 3.20 -10.79 6.43
C LEU A 199 2.85 -12.22 6.00
N TYR A 200 3.88 -13.05 5.81
CA TYR A 200 3.68 -14.50 5.70
C TYR A 200 3.17 -15.05 7.03
N PRO A 201 2.24 -16.03 7.00
CA PRO A 201 1.61 -16.55 8.22
C PRO A 201 2.62 -17.08 9.23
N ASP A 202 2.33 -16.88 10.53
CA ASP A 202 3.15 -17.33 11.65
C ASP A 202 4.63 -16.92 11.56
N SER A 203 4.90 -15.80 10.89
CA SER A 203 6.26 -15.32 10.67
C SER A 203 6.36 -13.80 10.78
N SER A 204 7.59 -13.30 10.86
CA SER A 204 7.92 -11.89 10.73
C SER A 204 8.46 -11.54 9.34
N TYR A 205 8.25 -12.39 8.33
CA TYR A 205 8.69 -12.08 6.97
C TYR A 205 7.65 -11.24 6.23
N ILE A 206 8.11 -10.14 5.67
CA ILE A 206 7.29 -9.24 4.87
C ILE A 206 6.91 -9.93 3.55
N GLN A 207 5.62 -9.89 3.22
CA GLN A 207 5.11 -10.24 1.91
C GLN A 207 4.81 -8.98 1.08
N HIS A 208 4.18 -7.98 1.70
CA HIS A 208 3.81 -6.72 1.06
C HIS A 208 3.91 -5.54 2.01
N VAL A 209 4.65 -4.53 1.56
CA VAL A 209 4.69 -3.17 2.13
C VAL A 209 4.74 -2.14 1.00
N GLY A 210 3.88 -2.30 -0.02
CA GLY A 210 3.83 -1.48 -1.23
C GLY A 210 4.54 -2.13 -2.42
N VAL A 211 4.22 -1.65 -3.61
CA VAL A 211 4.82 -2.07 -4.88
C VAL A 211 5.56 -0.89 -5.48
N ILE A 212 6.79 -1.11 -5.87
CA ILE A 212 7.64 -0.13 -6.56
C ILE A 212 7.85 -0.54 -8.02
N ASN A 213 8.03 0.46 -8.87
CA ASN A 213 8.34 0.26 -10.28
C ASN A 213 9.76 0.77 -10.56
N TYR A 214 10.72 -0.16 -10.71
CA TYR A 214 12.12 0.18 -10.95
C TYR A 214 12.68 -0.51 -12.21
N GLU A 215 13.78 0.03 -12.73
CA GLU A 215 14.23 -0.21 -14.09
C GLU A 215 14.47 -1.69 -14.43
N SER A 216 14.98 -2.49 -13.50
CA SER A 216 15.39 -3.87 -13.81
C SER A 216 14.31 -4.92 -13.61
N SER A 217 13.29 -4.69 -12.78
CA SER A 217 12.33 -5.73 -12.40
C SER A 217 10.88 -5.41 -12.73
N CYS A 218 10.49 -4.14 -12.85
CA CYS A 218 9.10 -3.73 -13.02
C CYS A 218 8.17 -4.25 -11.89
N PHE A 219 7.42 -3.41 -11.23
CA PHE A 219 6.39 -3.75 -10.23
C PHE A 219 6.76 -4.89 -9.26
N ALA A 220 7.69 -4.60 -8.36
CA ALA A 220 8.10 -5.55 -7.32
C ALA A 220 7.56 -5.14 -5.95
N HIS A 221 7.17 -6.13 -5.14
CA HIS A 221 6.85 -5.92 -3.74
C HIS A 221 8.10 -5.49 -2.98
N LEU A 222 8.01 -4.32 -2.34
CA LEU A 222 9.10 -3.76 -1.56
C LEU A 222 9.40 -4.65 -0.35
N TYR A 223 10.69 -4.93 -0.10
CA TYR A 223 11.16 -5.78 1.00
C TYR A 223 10.56 -7.19 1.07
N ALA A 224 9.98 -7.72 -0.01
CA ALA A 224 9.45 -9.08 -0.01
C ALA A 224 10.48 -10.10 0.48
N LYS A 225 10.06 -10.98 1.40
CA LYS A 225 10.89 -11.99 2.08
C LYS A 225 11.97 -11.42 3.04
N ALA A 226 12.00 -10.10 3.30
CA ALA A 226 12.82 -9.53 4.36
C ALA A 226 12.15 -9.72 5.74
N VAL A 227 12.94 -9.72 6.80
CA VAL A 227 12.41 -9.73 8.17
C VAL A 227 11.85 -8.34 8.50
N ASP A 228 10.66 -8.29 9.09
CA ASP A 228 10.02 -7.06 9.56
C ASP A 228 10.62 -6.63 10.91
N ASP A 229 11.76 -5.96 10.86
CA ASP A 229 12.51 -5.52 12.03
C ASP A 229 13.13 -4.12 11.85
N GLU A 230 13.84 -3.64 12.89
CA GLU A 230 14.51 -2.35 12.91
C GLU A 230 15.68 -2.21 11.92
N ASN A 231 16.11 -3.30 11.28
CA ASN A 231 17.17 -3.25 10.28
C ASN A 231 16.69 -2.72 8.91
N ILE A 232 15.38 -2.60 8.72
CA ILE A 232 14.83 -1.99 7.51
C ILE A 232 15.06 -0.49 7.53
N LYS A 233 15.78 -0.02 6.51
CA LYS A 233 16.19 1.38 6.41
C LYS A 233 15.03 2.32 6.18
N ALA A 234 15.20 3.56 6.69
CA ALA A 234 14.24 4.65 6.55
C ALA A 234 12.86 4.34 7.14
N HIS A 235 12.78 3.40 8.10
CA HIS A 235 11.54 3.03 8.81
C HIS A 235 10.38 2.65 7.89
N ARG A 236 10.68 2.16 6.68
CA ARG A 236 9.69 1.91 5.63
C ARG A 236 8.75 0.75 5.91
N ASN A 237 9.10 -0.11 6.84
CA ASN A 237 8.23 -1.18 7.33
C ASN A 237 7.32 -0.74 8.49
N TYR A 238 7.57 0.42 9.09
CA TYR A 238 6.75 0.97 10.18
C TYR A 238 5.94 2.19 9.74
N ALA A 239 6.55 3.12 9.01
CA ALA A 239 5.88 4.35 8.59
C ALA A 239 4.82 4.11 7.51
N ASP A 240 3.68 4.81 7.60
CA ASP A 240 2.70 4.91 6.53
C ASP A 240 3.19 5.85 5.44
N TYR A 241 2.89 5.55 4.18
CA TYR A 241 3.36 6.38 3.07
C TYR A 241 2.55 6.23 1.79
N ASP A 242 2.66 7.26 0.95
CA ASP A 242 2.18 7.20 -0.42
C ASP A 242 3.09 6.28 -1.25
N CYS A 243 2.49 5.37 -2.02
CA CYS A 243 3.19 4.44 -2.89
C CYS A 243 2.55 4.39 -4.28
N LEU A 244 3.27 3.83 -5.23
CA LEU A 244 2.73 3.70 -6.59
C LEU A 244 1.57 2.73 -6.63
N CYS A 245 1.72 1.55 -6.01
CA CYS A 245 0.67 0.54 -5.98
C CYS A 245 0.60 -0.17 -4.63
N VAL A 246 -0.61 -0.64 -4.29
CA VAL A 246 -0.92 -1.57 -3.22
C VAL A 246 -1.52 -2.85 -3.82
N THR A 247 -1.38 -3.98 -3.12
CA THR A 247 -1.83 -5.27 -3.65
C THR A 247 -3.34 -5.46 -3.57
N GLY A 248 -3.90 -6.15 -4.55
CA GLY A 248 -5.30 -6.57 -4.58
C GLY A 248 -5.70 -7.54 -3.47
N ALA A 249 -4.73 -8.14 -2.76
CA ALA A 249 -5.00 -9.03 -1.63
C ALA A 249 -5.69 -8.32 -0.44
N CYS A 250 -5.41 -7.01 -0.25
CA CYS A 250 -6.14 -6.13 0.67
C CYS A 250 -6.14 -4.71 0.07
N PHE A 251 -7.25 -4.33 -0.55
CA PHE A 251 -7.35 -3.12 -1.36
C PHE A 251 -8.65 -2.38 -1.04
N MET A 252 -8.57 -1.27 -0.31
CA MET A 252 -9.72 -0.44 0.00
C MET A 252 -9.76 0.81 -0.88
N ILE A 253 -10.96 1.16 -1.34
CA ILE A 253 -11.20 2.35 -2.17
C ILE A 253 -12.63 2.90 -1.98
N GLU A 254 -12.82 4.21 -2.09
CA GLU A 254 -14.17 4.76 -2.23
C GLU A 254 -14.82 4.29 -3.53
N LYS A 255 -16.07 3.82 -3.45
CA LYS A 255 -16.83 3.33 -4.62
C LYS A 255 -16.87 4.36 -5.74
N ALA A 256 -17.06 5.64 -5.42
CA ALA A 256 -17.08 6.71 -6.42
C ALA A 256 -15.73 6.86 -7.17
N LYS A 257 -14.60 6.62 -6.49
CA LYS A 257 -13.26 6.65 -7.11
C LYS A 257 -13.01 5.39 -7.95
N PHE A 258 -13.49 4.23 -7.47
CA PHE A 258 -13.46 2.97 -8.21
C PHE A 258 -14.25 3.07 -9.52
N ASP A 259 -15.49 3.56 -9.45
CA ASP A 259 -16.35 3.77 -10.62
C ASP A 259 -15.73 4.78 -11.61
N LYS A 260 -15.13 5.87 -11.09
CA LYS A 260 -14.42 6.88 -11.91
C LYS A 260 -13.15 6.31 -12.55
N ALA A 261 -12.49 5.33 -11.92
CA ALA A 261 -11.35 4.62 -12.50
C ALA A 261 -11.79 3.66 -13.61
N GLY A 262 -13.04 3.21 -13.60
CA GLY A 262 -13.59 2.24 -14.55
C GLY A 262 -13.65 0.82 -14.02
N GLY A 263 -13.39 0.62 -12.73
CA GLY A 263 -13.24 -0.68 -12.10
C GLY A 263 -11.91 -1.35 -12.42
N PHE A 264 -11.79 -2.64 -12.11
CA PHE A 264 -10.67 -3.44 -12.58
C PHE A 264 -10.81 -3.74 -14.06
N ASP A 265 -9.72 -3.60 -14.82
CA ASP A 265 -9.70 -3.98 -16.23
C ASP A 265 -9.62 -5.51 -16.37
N GLU A 266 -10.69 -6.12 -16.94
CA GLU A 266 -10.83 -7.56 -17.05
C GLU A 266 -9.84 -8.20 -18.06
N ALA A 267 -9.09 -7.39 -18.80
CA ALA A 267 -7.98 -7.87 -19.59
C ALA A 267 -6.80 -8.36 -18.71
N PHE A 268 -6.73 -7.90 -17.45
CA PHE A 268 -5.80 -8.39 -16.43
C PHE A 268 -6.48 -9.48 -15.60
N GLU A 269 -6.50 -10.70 -16.10
CA GLU A 269 -7.29 -11.79 -15.50
C GLU A 269 -6.77 -12.25 -14.13
N VAL A 270 -5.44 -12.27 -13.93
CA VAL A 270 -4.78 -12.92 -12.79
C VAL A 270 -3.78 -12.01 -12.07
N THR A 271 -3.01 -11.24 -12.81
CA THR A 271 -1.87 -10.47 -12.30
C THR A 271 -1.89 -9.06 -12.87
N HIS A 272 -1.27 -8.10 -12.16
CA HIS A 272 -1.17 -6.69 -12.53
C HIS A 272 -2.53 -5.93 -12.61
N ASN A 273 -3.62 -6.54 -12.22
CA ASN A 273 -4.92 -5.86 -12.12
C ASN A 273 -4.91 -4.75 -11.06
N ASP A 274 -4.31 -5.02 -9.91
CA ASP A 274 -4.08 -4.05 -8.83
C ASP A 274 -3.08 -2.95 -9.24
N VAL A 275 -2.06 -3.32 -10.00
CA VAL A 275 -1.12 -2.35 -10.58
C VAL A 275 -1.85 -1.41 -11.53
N ASP A 276 -2.58 -1.94 -12.50
CA ASP A 276 -3.29 -1.16 -13.51
C ASP A 276 -4.25 -0.14 -12.90
N ILE A 277 -5.09 -0.55 -11.93
CA ILE A 277 -6.03 0.37 -11.28
C ILE A 277 -5.29 1.41 -10.42
N CYS A 278 -4.19 1.03 -9.74
CA CYS A 278 -3.37 1.97 -8.98
C CYS A 278 -2.74 3.05 -9.86
N LEU A 279 -2.21 2.67 -11.03
CA LEU A 279 -1.66 3.63 -12.00
C LEU A 279 -2.76 4.52 -12.57
N THR A 280 -3.94 3.96 -12.87
CA THR A 280 -5.11 4.72 -13.32
C THR A 280 -5.53 5.77 -12.27
N LEU A 281 -5.53 5.42 -10.98
CA LEU A 281 -5.84 6.34 -9.88
C LEU A 281 -4.78 7.43 -9.79
N TYR A 282 -3.50 7.09 -9.87
CA TYR A 282 -2.42 8.08 -9.86
C TYR A 282 -2.52 9.06 -11.03
N GLU A 283 -2.78 8.60 -12.24
CA GLU A 283 -2.96 9.46 -13.42
C GLU A 283 -4.21 10.36 -13.31
N LYS A 284 -5.19 9.99 -12.50
CA LYS A 284 -6.35 10.81 -12.15
C LYS A 284 -6.10 11.79 -11.00
N GLY A 285 -4.87 11.82 -10.46
CA GLY A 285 -4.44 12.75 -9.41
C GLY A 285 -4.69 12.27 -7.98
N TYR A 286 -4.93 10.97 -7.77
CA TYR A 286 -5.02 10.36 -6.45
C TYR A 286 -3.68 9.74 -6.05
N TYR A 287 -3.46 9.56 -4.75
CA TYR A 287 -2.31 8.88 -4.16
C TYR A 287 -2.75 7.57 -3.53
N ASN A 288 -2.08 6.47 -3.87
CA ASN A 288 -2.31 5.20 -3.19
C ASN A 288 -1.48 5.18 -1.90
N VAL A 289 -2.06 4.68 -0.82
CA VAL A 289 -1.48 4.77 0.51
C VAL A 289 -1.30 3.37 1.10
N LEU A 290 -0.13 3.09 1.62
CA LEU A 290 0.12 1.91 2.42
C LEU A 290 0.02 2.25 3.91
N ARG A 291 -0.75 1.46 4.65
CA ARG A 291 -0.88 1.51 6.11
C ARG A 291 -0.05 0.40 6.73
N ASN A 292 1.14 0.76 7.25
CA ASN A 292 2.03 -0.20 7.91
C ASN A 292 1.61 -0.54 9.34
N ASP A 293 0.73 0.26 9.93
CA ASP A 293 0.12 0.00 11.24
C ASP A 293 -1.09 -0.96 11.17
N VAL A 294 -1.57 -1.26 9.97
CA VAL A 294 -2.54 -2.33 9.73
C VAL A 294 -1.81 -3.57 9.21
N VAL A 295 -1.70 -4.59 10.05
CA VAL A 295 -0.93 -5.81 9.76
C VAL A 295 -1.87 -7.00 9.63
N LEU A 296 -1.76 -7.73 8.52
CA LEU A 296 -2.55 -8.93 8.22
C LEU A 296 -1.63 -10.08 7.83
N TYR A 297 -2.08 -11.32 8.01
CA TYR A 297 -1.44 -12.48 7.38
C TYR A 297 -2.08 -12.79 6.04
N HIS A 298 -1.27 -13.17 5.07
CA HIS A 298 -1.73 -13.62 3.76
C HIS A 298 -1.14 -15.00 3.47
N HIS A 299 -1.99 -16.01 3.47
CA HIS A 299 -1.65 -17.42 3.30
C HIS A 299 -1.35 -17.76 1.82
N GLU A 300 -0.60 -16.87 1.13
CA GLU A 300 -0.20 -17.07 -0.25
C GLU A 300 0.52 -18.40 -0.43
N SER A 301 0.35 -19.04 -1.58
CA SER A 301 0.95 -20.31 -1.98
C SER A 301 0.12 -21.56 -1.72
N PHE A 302 -0.96 -21.52 -0.96
CA PHE A 302 -1.84 -22.70 -0.83
C PHE A 302 -2.54 -23.03 -2.16
N SER A 303 -2.77 -22.04 -3.02
CA SER A 303 -3.51 -22.23 -4.27
C SER A 303 -2.72 -22.00 -5.56
N ARG A 304 -1.58 -21.28 -5.54
CA ARG A 304 -0.89 -20.84 -6.78
C ARG A 304 0.49 -21.45 -7.04
N GLY A 305 1.16 -22.04 -6.02
CA GLY A 305 2.55 -22.50 -6.12
C GLY A 305 3.56 -21.36 -6.31
N ASP A 306 4.86 -21.67 -6.27
CA ASP A 306 5.94 -20.68 -6.40
C ASP A 306 6.02 -20.18 -7.86
N ASP A 307 5.68 -18.90 -8.12
CA ASP A 307 5.59 -18.32 -9.46
C ASP A 307 6.96 -18.27 -10.19
N GLU A 308 8.07 -18.36 -9.43
CA GLU A 308 9.42 -18.26 -10.01
C GLU A 308 9.85 -19.50 -10.81
N VAL A 309 9.17 -20.65 -10.68
CA VAL A 309 9.58 -21.93 -11.28
C VAL A 309 8.76 -22.29 -12.54
N ASP A 310 7.65 -21.58 -12.80
CA ASP A 310 6.74 -21.90 -13.90
C ASP A 310 6.93 -20.94 -15.09
N GLU A 311 7.52 -21.45 -16.18
CA GLU A 311 7.75 -20.67 -17.42
C GLU A 311 6.47 -20.07 -18.01
N GLU A 312 5.32 -20.72 -17.84
CA GLU A 312 4.05 -20.24 -18.36
C GLU A 312 3.52 -19.07 -17.51
N LYS A 313 3.65 -19.15 -16.19
CA LYS A 313 3.33 -18.05 -15.28
C LYS A 313 4.23 -16.83 -15.53
N ASN A 314 5.54 -17.05 -15.70
CA ASN A 314 6.48 -15.97 -16.02
C ASN A 314 6.11 -15.28 -17.35
N ARG A 315 5.79 -16.04 -18.38
CA ARG A 315 5.36 -15.49 -19.68
C ARG A 315 4.07 -14.66 -19.53
N ARG A 316 3.09 -15.15 -18.75
CA ARG A 316 1.86 -14.42 -18.47
C ARG A 316 2.13 -13.12 -17.69
N ASN A 317 2.99 -13.15 -16.69
CA ASN A 317 3.38 -11.96 -15.94
C ASN A 317 4.08 -10.93 -16.83
N MET A 318 5.00 -11.36 -17.71
CA MET A 318 5.65 -10.47 -18.66
C MET A 318 4.66 -9.84 -19.64
N TYR A 319 3.72 -10.63 -20.15
CA TYR A 319 2.68 -10.14 -21.04
C TYR A 319 1.78 -9.10 -20.36
N ALA A 320 1.31 -9.39 -19.14
CA ALA A 320 0.49 -8.46 -18.38
C ALA A 320 1.26 -7.16 -18.06
N ARG A 321 2.55 -7.25 -17.71
CA ARG A 321 3.42 -6.08 -17.55
C ARG A 321 3.49 -5.20 -18.79
N ASP A 322 3.70 -5.83 -19.95
CA ASP A 322 3.80 -5.10 -21.22
C ASP A 322 2.47 -4.38 -21.54
N MET A 323 1.34 -5.02 -21.26
CA MET A 323 0.01 -4.40 -21.36
C MET A 323 -0.13 -3.18 -20.41
N VAL A 324 0.38 -3.28 -19.17
CA VAL A 324 0.37 -2.14 -18.24
C VAL A 324 1.15 -0.97 -18.83
N TYR A 325 2.34 -1.19 -19.38
CA TYR A 325 3.14 -0.12 -19.97
C TYR A 325 2.55 0.46 -21.26
N GLU A 326 1.89 -0.38 -22.08
CA GLU A 326 1.13 0.13 -23.21
C GLU A 326 0.01 1.07 -22.78
N LYS A 327 -0.68 0.75 -21.68
CA LYS A 327 -1.76 1.56 -21.13
C LYS A 327 -1.26 2.78 -20.37
N HIS A 328 -0.12 2.68 -19.66
CA HIS A 328 0.47 3.73 -18.81
C HIS A 328 1.90 4.11 -19.24
N PRO A 329 2.14 4.59 -20.47
CA PRO A 329 3.48 4.78 -21.03
C PRO A 329 4.32 5.83 -20.28
N LYS A 330 3.70 6.75 -19.55
CA LYS A 330 4.41 7.75 -18.73
C LYS A 330 5.05 7.19 -17.47
N LEU A 331 4.59 6.01 -17.05
CA LEU A 331 5.07 5.31 -15.86
C LEU A 331 5.96 4.11 -16.22
N GLU A 332 6.29 3.93 -17.50
CA GLU A 332 7.23 2.89 -17.90
C GLU A 332 8.59 3.13 -17.23
N LYS A 333 9.02 2.17 -16.39
CA LYS A 333 10.28 2.25 -15.62
C LYS A 333 10.45 3.54 -14.79
N TYR A 334 9.36 4.11 -14.37
CA TYR A 334 9.35 5.32 -13.56
C TYR A 334 8.39 5.19 -12.39
N ASP A 335 8.88 5.49 -11.21
CA ASP A 335 8.09 5.52 -9.98
C ASP A 335 8.24 6.89 -9.31
N PRO A 336 7.16 7.69 -9.21
CA PRO A 336 7.21 9.00 -8.59
C PRO A 336 7.49 8.96 -7.08
N PHE A 337 7.31 7.79 -6.43
CA PHE A 337 7.51 7.58 -4.98
C PHE A 337 8.83 6.85 -4.67
N TYR A 338 9.58 6.43 -5.69
CA TYR A 338 10.86 5.75 -5.53
C TYR A 338 11.97 6.57 -6.18
N SER A 339 12.87 7.13 -5.35
CA SER A 339 13.91 8.03 -5.84
C SER A 339 14.87 7.33 -6.82
N PRO A 340 15.24 7.97 -7.95
CA PRO A 340 16.26 7.44 -8.86
C PRO A 340 17.65 7.30 -8.23
N LEU A 341 17.88 7.86 -7.04
CA LEU A 341 19.10 7.67 -6.25
C LEU A 341 19.16 6.35 -5.50
N LEU A 342 18.03 5.66 -5.41
CA LEU A 342 17.95 4.33 -4.80
C LEU A 342 18.33 3.26 -5.82
N THR A 343 18.59 2.05 -5.33
CA THR A 343 18.94 0.91 -6.19
C THR A 343 17.85 0.65 -7.22
N GLN A 344 18.25 0.43 -8.46
CA GLN A 344 17.35 0.07 -9.57
C GLN A 344 17.42 -1.43 -9.89
N THR A 345 18.01 -2.23 -8.98
CA THR A 345 18.24 -3.67 -9.17
C THR A 345 17.70 -4.54 -8.03
N GLU A 346 17.27 -3.92 -6.91
CA GLU A 346 16.77 -4.62 -5.73
C GLU A 346 15.50 -3.95 -5.21
N ASN A 347 14.61 -4.71 -4.60
CA ASN A 347 13.34 -4.23 -4.06
C ASN A 347 13.48 -3.67 -2.63
N ASN A 348 14.41 -2.77 -2.43
CA ASN A 348 14.68 -2.13 -1.13
C ASN A 348 15.07 -0.65 -1.29
N TYR A 349 15.23 0.06 -0.16
CA TYR A 349 15.61 1.48 -0.13
C TYR A 349 17.12 1.68 0.06
N ARG A 350 17.97 0.81 -0.50
CA ARG A 350 19.41 1.05 -0.52
C ARG A 350 19.75 2.13 -1.54
N PHE A 351 20.78 2.91 -1.25
CA PHE A 351 21.31 3.82 -2.26
C PHE A 351 21.92 3.03 -3.42
N GLY A 352 21.68 3.50 -4.64
CA GLY A 352 22.28 2.95 -5.85
C GLY A 352 23.80 3.16 -5.86
N ASP A 353 24.52 2.23 -6.48
CA ASP A 353 25.99 2.27 -6.56
C ASP A 353 26.49 3.52 -7.32
N GLU A 354 25.63 4.15 -8.14
CA GLU A 354 25.95 5.35 -8.88
C GLU A 354 25.69 6.66 -8.13
N ILE A 355 25.21 6.62 -6.89
CA ILE A 355 24.86 7.83 -6.13
C ILE A 355 26.03 8.80 -6.04
N TYR A 356 27.26 8.26 -5.91
CA TYR A 356 28.48 9.05 -5.90
C TYR A 356 28.72 9.78 -7.23
N SER A 357 28.47 9.10 -8.35
CA SER A 357 28.65 9.71 -9.67
C SER A 357 27.65 10.82 -9.93
N VAL A 358 26.44 10.73 -9.40
CA VAL A 358 25.41 11.77 -9.51
C VAL A 358 25.73 12.96 -8.61
N ILE A 359 26.15 12.73 -7.38
CA ILE A 359 26.52 13.78 -6.42
C ILE A 359 27.78 14.54 -6.89
N TYR A 360 28.74 13.86 -7.52
CA TYR A 360 30.00 14.44 -7.99
C TYR A 360 30.02 14.83 -9.46
N ARG A 361 28.98 14.50 -10.25
CA ARG A 361 28.88 15.00 -11.62
C ARG A 361 28.76 16.51 -11.60
N LYS A 362 29.73 17.20 -12.18
CA LYS A 362 29.48 18.60 -12.58
C LYS A 362 28.29 18.59 -13.54
N PRO A 363 27.23 19.35 -13.28
CA PRO A 363 26.05 19.34 -14.14
C PRO A 363 26.51 19.69 -15.56
N GLN A 364 26.36 18.76 -16.49
CA GLN A 364 26.51 19.07 -17.90
C GLN A 364 25.31 19.94 -18.30
N LYS A 365 25.51 20.87 -19.24
CA LYS A 365 24.43 21.76 -19.73
C LYS A 365 23.18 21.00 -20.20
N ALA A 366 23.31 19.72 -20.55
CA ALA A 366 22.23 18.82 -20.98
C ALA A 366 21.46 18.21 -19.80
N ASP A 367 22.06 18.13 -18.62
CA ASP A 367 21.41 17.55 -17.41
C ASP A 367 20.54 18.61 -16.67
N ARG A 368 20.36 19.79 -17.24
CA ARG A 368 19.40 20.76 -16.75
C ARG A 368 18.00 20.24 -17.08
N LEU A 369 17.40 19.52 -16.13
CA LEU A 369 15.94 19.36 -16.11
C LEU A 369 15.36 20.78 -16.35
N ARG A 370 14.52 20.94 -17.35
CA ARG A 370 13.83 22.23 -17.56
C ARG A 370 13.05 22.49 -16.26
N PRO A 371 13.32 23.59 -15.54
CA PRO A 371 12.56 23.88 -14.35
C PRO A 371 11.10 24.04 -14.75
N ALA A 372 10.22 23.36 -14.04
CA ALA A 372 8.84 23.82 -13.97
C ALA A 372 8.90 25.27 -13.48
N ALA A 373 8.17 26.16 -14.12
CA ALA A 373 8.26 27.58 -13.87
C ALA A 373 8.16 27.86 -12.35
N GLY A 374 9.25 28.37 -11.76
CA GLY A 374 9.29 28.76 -10.35
C GLY A 374 10.48 28.25 -9.52
N TYR A 375 11.40 27.50 -10.07
CA TYR A 375 12.59 27.04 -9.33
C TYR A 375 13.62 28.17 -9.15
N MET A 376 14.01 28.45 -7.89
CA MET A 376 15.22 29.22 -7.60
C MET A 376 16.45 28.33 -7.81
N GLU A 377 17.43 28.80 -8.59
CA GLU A 377 18.75 28.18 -8.67
C GLU A 377 19.46 28.30 -7.30
N VAL A 378 19.55 27.17 -6.59
CA VAL A 378 20.40 27.06 -5.40
C VAL A 378 21.75 26.51 -5.88
N SER A 379 22.77 27.33 -5.91
CA SER A 379 24.13 26.87 -6.17
C SER A 379 24.62 25.97 -5.05
N PRO A 380 25.13 24.78 -5.33
CA PRO A 380 25.66 23.90 -4.30
C PRO A 380 26.97 24.49 -3.73
N THR A 381 26.93 24.98 -2.51
CA THR A 381 28.09 25.49 -1.77
C THR A 381 28.65 24.51 -0.75
N VAL A 382 28.38 23.20 -0.88
CA VAL A 382 28.91 22.20 0.04
C VAL A 382 30.16 21.54 -0.55
N LYS A 383 31.33 21.86 0.02
CA LYS A 383 32.54 21.08 -0.20
C LYS A 383 32.50 19.84 0.71
N VAL A 384 32.22 18.70 0.13
CA VAL A 384 32.36 17.40 0.79
C VAL A 384 33.78 16.92 0.53
N THR A 385 34.56 16.65 1.59
CA THR A 385 35.90 16.05 1.45
C THR A 385 35.78 14.54 1.36
N GLU A 386 36.49 13.91 0.43
CA GLU A 386 36.42 12.48 0.09
C GLU A 386 36.57 11.51 1.29
N THR A 387 37.22 11.93 2.37
CA THR A 387 37.53 11.08 3.53
C THR A 387 36.39 10.92 4.54
N GLY A 388 35.36 11.75 4.51
CA GLY A 388 34.22 11.69 5.44
C GLY A 388 33.03 10.86 4.97
N TYR A 389 33.02 10.49 3.69
CA TYR A 389 31.82 9.91 3.09
C TYR A 389 31.78 8.38 3.09
N HIS A 390 32.95 7.73 3.13
CA HIS A 390 33.04 6.27 3.09
C HIS A 390 32.58 5.57 4.37
N ASP A 391 32.85 6.18 5.55
CA ASP A 391 32.52 5.58 6.83
C ASP A 391 31.08 5.86 7.28
N ASP A 392 30.46 6.90 6.72
CA ASP A 392 29.15 7.39 7.20
C ASP A 392 27.97 6.94 6.34
N MET A 393 28.21 6.32 5.18
CA MET A 393 27.13 5.77 4.35
C MET A 393 26.76 4.33 4.72
N GLN A 394 27.39 3.73 5.71
CA GLN A 394 26.74 2.68 6.48
C GLN A 394 25.71 3.36 7.38
N LEU A 395 24.59 3.74 6.78
CA LEU A 395 23.40 4.14 7.53
C LEU A 395 23.01 2.95 8.41
N ARG A 396 23.25 3.14 9.69
CA ARG A 396 22.69 2.26 10.72
C ARG A 396 21.21 2.46 10.81
#